data_89578cf09ea8237969fb73ac8224de95
#
_entry.id   89578cf09ea8237969fb73ac8224de95
#
_cell.length_a   1.000
_cell.length_b   1.000
_cell.length_c   1.000
_cell.angle_alpha   90.00
_cell.angle_beta   90.00
_cell.angle_gamma   90.00
#
_symmetry.space_group_name_H-M   'P 1'
#
loop_
_entity.id
_entity.type
_entity.pdbx_description
1 polymer ?
#
loop_
_entity_poly.entity_id
_entity_poly.type
_entity_poly.pdbx_seq_one_letter_code
_entity_poly.pdbx_strand_id
1 'polypeptide(L)'
;MGKPQTHQHAVDTNVSHSPARWVDGEISEGQLPDKRLDRRLRQVFDQMGGAMGQSIPRACKDWANTKAAYRFFSNDRVSDHAILKGHFVATRERVTSASGPILILQDTTEFSYQRERPEQIGYTKSVNSGKDDTGRWRHHTVCGLLMHSSLAVTISGVPLGLTALKLWTRDKFKGTAALKRKINPTRVPIETKESYRWLENLRQSNELIADPGRCVHSDIYELFSLAAELGTNFLVRAQNNRLACGGTHTVTTELADQPVCAAQVIEVRHDKGAVMPVTLDVKFRTIHVLPPIGKQKTYKPLMLSYIHAVERDEPTDRPRVDWKLVTNLPVHTAAEAIEKLSWYALRWKIEVFHKILKSGCRAEDVKLRTADRLTKLLAVFCILCWRVFWITMSSRDGTAAAEVDLTGIEIKILDRVVPDKPSCPADARNLAFYAIKLAKLGGYLNRKSDPPPGNIVMWRGLNRLTDIALGISIAAELVGN
;
A
#
# COMPACT_ATOMS: atom_id res chain seq x y z
N MET A 1 -2.96 74.44 -4.86
CA MET A 1 -3.20 73.24 -5.69
C MET A 1 -2.02 72.32 -5.52
N GLY A 2 -2.12 71.44 -4.55
CA GLY A 2 -1.07 70.43 -4.23
C GLY A 2 -1.44 69.08 -4.85
N LYS A 3 -0.52 68.47 -5.56
CA LYS A 3 -0.63 67.10 -6.10
C LYS A 3 -0.30 66.10 -4.98
N PRO A 4 -1.03 64.98 -4.81
CA PRO A 4 -0.69 63.94 -3.87
C PRO A 4 0.46 63.06 -4.42
N GLN A 5 1.48 62.87 -3.60
CA GLN A 5 2.53 61.88 -3.81
C GLN A 5 1.98 60.48 -3.45
N THR A 6 1.96 59.57 -4.42
CA THR A 6 1.72 58.17 -4.25
C THR A 6 3.04 57.48 -3.83
N HIS A 7 3.08 57.01 -2.57
CA HIS A 7 4.11 56.09 -2.10
C HIS A 7 3.79 54.68 -2.62
N GLN A 8 4.57 54.24 -3.60
CA GLN A 8 4.63 52.81 -3.96
C GLN A 8 5.46 52.07 -2.89
N HIS A 9 4.79 51.25 -2.10
CA HIS A 9 5.46 50.23 -1.31
C HIS A 9 5.92 49.11 -2.27
N ALA A 10 7.23 49.04 -2.49
CA ALA A 10 7.88 47.86 -3.09
C ALA A 10 7.80 46.73 -2.06
N VAL A 11 7.02 45.69 -2.37
CA VAL A 11 7.02 44.44 -1.63
C VAL A 11 8.27 43.69 -2.05
N ASP A 12 9.23 43.60 -1.13
CA ASP A 12 10.43 42.78 -1.24
C ASP A 12 10.00 41.29 -1.29
N THR A 13 9.91 40.71 -2.50
CA THR A 13 9.73 39.28 -2.74
C THR A 13 11.07 38.61 -2.98
N ASN A 14 11.95 38.62 -1.99
CA ASN A 14 13.12 37.75 -1.97
C ASN A 14 12.92 36.63 -0.96
N VAL A 15 11.92 35.75 -1.17
CA VAL A 15 11.88 34.44 -0.58
C VAL A 15 12.70 33.54 -1.50
N SER A 16 13.93 33.26 -1.10
CA SER A 16 14.76 32.22 -1.72
C SER A 16 14.04 30.88 -1.56
N HIS A 17 13.29 30.47 -2.58
CA HIS A 17 12.72 29.14 -2.67
C HIS A 17 13.87 28.16 -2.91
N SER A 18 14.38 27.58 -1.82
CA SER A 18 15.14 26.33 -1.89
C SER A 18 14.27 25.31 -2.64
N PRO A 19 14.80 24.59 -3.65
CA PRO A 19 13.97 23.66 -4.41
C PRO A 19 13.32 22.66 -3.45
N ALA A 20 11.98 22.66 -3.38
CA ALA A 20 11.23 21.78 -2.51
C ALA A 20 11.60 20.33 -2.83
N ARG A 21 12.14 19.62 -1.85
CA ARG A 21 12.44 18.18 -1.97
C ARG A 21 11.11 17.44 -1.90
N TRP A 22 10.95 16.36 -2.65
CA TRP A 22 9.73 15.53 -2.58
C TRP A 22 9.40 15.08 -1.16
N VAL A 23 10.44 14.84 -0.35
CA VAL A 23 10.30 14.39 1.05
C VAL A 23 9.62 15.46 1.93
N ASP A 24 9.70 16.73 1.56
CA ASP A 24 9.09 17.82 2.30
C ASP A 24 7.55 17.81 2.21
N GLY A 25 7.00 17.18 1.16
CA GLY A 25 5.57 16.89 1.04
C GLY A 25 5.10 15.73 1.91
N GLU A 26 6.01 14.83 2.32
CA GLU A 26 5.68 13.63 3.09
C GLU A 26 6.07 13.72 4.58
N ILE A 27 6.78 14.77 4.99
CA ILE A 27 7.21 15.01 6.38
C ILE A 27 6.70 16.36 6.86
N SER A 28 5.75 16.35 7.79
CA SER A 28 5.26 17.58 8.42
C SER A 28 6.30 18.14 9.40
N GLU A 29 6.36 19.48 9.50
CA GLU A 29 7.17 20.11 10.56
C GLU A 29 6.61 19.77 11.94
N GLY A 30 7.53 19.47 12.91
CA GLY A 30 7.16 19.17 14.28
C GLY A 30 6.43 17.83 14.46
N GLN A 31 6.54 16.91 13.50
CA GLN A 31 5.93 15.58 13.68
C GLN A 31 6.68 14.71 14.69
N LEU A 32 7.95 15.01 14.96
CA LEU A 32 8.73 14.41 16.02
C LEU A 32 8.91 15.40 17.19
N PRO A 33 9.16 14.93 18.43
CA PRO A 33 9.22 15.78 19.63
C PRO A 33 10.35 16.81 19.65
N ASP A 34 11.31 16.74 18.72
CA ASP A 34 12.51 17.56 18.69
C ASP A 34 12.88 17.88 17.23
N LYS A 35 13.13 19.18 16.93
CA LYS A 35 13.57 19.64 15.60
C LYS A 35 14.83 18.92 15.08
N ARG A 36 15.71 18.44 15.98
CA ARG A 36 16.88 17.64 15.59
C ARG A 36 16.46 16.27 15.06
N LEU A 37 15.43 15.68 15.64
CA LEU A 37 14.87 14.40 15.17
C LEU A 37 14.14 14.59 13.82
N ASP A 38 13.39 15.69 13.62
CA ASP A 38 12.80 16.01 12.32
C ASP A 38 13.86 16.16 11.23
N ARG A 39 14.94 16.91 11.52
CA ARG A 39 16.07 17.04 10.59
C ARG A 39 16.72 15.70 10.30
N ARG A 40 16.89 14.86 11.33
CA ARG A 40 17.46 13.51 11.18
C ARG A 40 16.54 12.61 10.36
N LEU A 41 15.23 12.69 10.53
CA LEU A 41 14.27 11.95 9.73
C LEU A 41 14.41 12.29 8.23
N ARG A 42 14.48 13.59 7.88
CA ARG A 42 14.72 14.05 6.51
C ARG A 42 16.01 13.47 5.92
N GLN A 43 17.11 13.51 6.69
CA GLN A 43 18.39 12.92 6.27
C GLN A 43 18.29 11.40 6.08
N VAL A 44 17.56 10.69 6.92
CA VAL A 44 17.31 9.24 6.75
C VAL A 44 16.55 8.97 5.47
N PHE A 45 15.54 9.77 5.14
CA PHE A 45 14.81 9.62 3.87
C PHE A 45 15.72 9.89 2.66
N ASP A 46 16.52 10.94 2.68
CA ASP A 46 17.47 11.24 1.59
C ASP A 46 18.47 10.08 1.41
N GLN A 47 19.05 9.59 2.50
CA GLN A 47 20.05 8.52 2.47
C GLN A 47 19.46 7.18 2.03
N MET A 48 18.32 6.78 2.61
CA MET A 48 17.67 5.51 2.25
C MET A 48 17.03 5.57 0.87
N GLY A 49 16.45 6.71 0.49
CA GLY A 49 15.84 6.94 -0.82
C GLY A 49 16.86 6.93 -1.95
N GLY A 50 18.04 7.53 -1.75
CA GLY A 50 19.15 7.50 -2.72
C GLY A 50 19.86 6.16 -2.83
N ALA A 51 19.60 5.24 -1.90
CA ALA A 51 20.26 3.92 -1.87
C ALA A 51 19.28 2.80 -1.49
N MET A 52 18.07 2.83 -2.07
CA MET A 52 17.05 1.82 -1.80
C MET A 52 17.59 0.42 -2.05
N GLY A 53 17.32 -0.49 -1.10
CA GLY A 53 17.78 -1.88 -1.16
C GLY A 53 19.24 -2.08 -0.74
N GLN A 54 19.94 -1.02 -0.33
CA GLN A 54 21.28 -1.13 0.24
C GLN A 54 21.22 -1.22 1.79
N SER A 55 22.31 -1.68 2.39
CA SER A 55 22.45 -1.68 3.84
C SER A 55 22.54 -0.24 4.40
N ILE A 56 22.14 -0.04 5.67
CA ILE A 56 22.20 1.29 6.32
C ILE A 56 23.61 1.91 6.22
N PRO A 57 24.73 1.18 6.49
CA PRO A 57 26.05 1.76 6.33
C PRO A 57 26.35 2.23 4.89
N ARG A 58 25.92 1.48 3.89
CA ARG A 58 26.13 1.85 2.48
C ARG A 58 25.26 3.04 2.08
N ALA A 59 24.03 3.11 2.56
CA ALA A 59 23.13 4.24 2.31
C ALA A 59 23.63 5.52 2.98
N CYS A 60 24.18 5.43 4.19
CA CYS A 60 24.70 6.57 4.93
C CYS A 60 26.09 7.04 4.49
N LYS A 61 26.82 6.23 3.69
CA LYS A 61 28.13 6.52 3.07
C LYS A 61 29.30 6.71 4.05
N ASP A 62 29.10 7.23 5.27
CA ASP A 62 30.13 7.47 6.28
C ASP A 62 29.72 6.95 7.67
N TRP A 63 30.72 6.88 8.57
CA TRP A 63 30.55 6.38 9.94
C TRP A 63 29.65 7.27 10.80
N ALA A 64 29.77 8.59 10.71
CA ALA A 64 29.02 9.54 11.53
C ALA A 64 27.52 9.45 11.22
N ASN A 65 27.14 9.47 9.93
CA ASN A 65 25.77 9.30 9.46
C ASN A 65 25.22 7.91 9.77
N THR A 66 26.01 6.85 9.58
CA THR A 66 25.64 5.49 9.96
C THR A 66 25.29 5.39 11.44
N LYS A 67 26.16 5.90 12.32
CA LYS A 67 25.94 5.93 13.77
C LYS A 67 24.69 6.75 14.13
N ALA A 68 24.49 7.86 13.45
CA ALA A 68 23.32 8.72 13.67
C ALA A 68 22.02 8.06 13.23
N ALA A 69 22.00 7.33 12.10
CA ALA A 69 20.84 6.55 11.66
C ALA A 69 20.51 5.43 12.67
N TYR A 70 21.48 4.67 13.13
CA TYR A 70 21.26 3.66 14.16
C TYR A 70 20.73 4.26 15.48
N ARG A 71 21.24 5.42 15.90
CA ARG A 71 20.75 6.14 17.08
C ARG A 71 19.31 6.62 16.88
N PHE A 72 18.96 7.09 15.68
CA PHE A 72 17.61 7.51 15.35
C PHE A 72 16.62 6.35 15.48
N PHE A 73 16.92 5.20 14.87
CA PHE A 73 16.05 4.00 14.98
C PHE A 73 16.02 3.41 16.40
N SER A 74 17.00 3.71 17.24
CA SER A 74 17.07 3.25 18.64
C SER A 74 16.46 4.24 19.63
N ASN A 75 15.95 5.37 19.16
CA ASN A 75 15.44 6.42 20.05
C ASN A 75 13.98 6.12 20.44
N ASP A 76 13.71 5.96 21.73
CA ASP A 76 12.37 5.65 22.27
C ASP A 76 11.36 6.80 22.05
N ARG A 77 11.83 8.02 21.76
CA ARG A 77 10.99 9.18 21.42
C ARG A 77 10.52 9.17 19.96
N VAL A 78 10.98 8.23 19.15
CA VAL A 78 10.61 8.04 17.76
C VAL A 78 9.76 6.78 17.66
N SER A 79 8.58 6.85 17.05
CA SER A 79 7.74 5.70 16.75
C SER A 79 7.51 5.59 15.23
N ASP A 80 7.11 4.41 14.76
CA ASP A 80 6.67 4.17 13.38
C ASP A 80 5.48 5.07 13.01
N HIS A 81 4.52 5.23 13.91
CA HIS A 81 3.38 6.13 13.73
C HIS A 81 3.83 7.60 13.59
N ALA A 82 4.78 8.06 14.40
CA ALA A 82 5.32 9.41 14.28
C ALA A 82 6.06 9.63 12.95
N ILE A 83 6.79 8.62 12.44
CA ILE A 83 7.43 8.67 11.13
C ILE A 83 6.39 8.78 9.99
N LEU A 84 5.26 8.08 10.09
CA LEU A 84 4.21 8.05 9.08
C LEU A 84 3.25 9.25 9.13
N LYS A 85 3.26 10.04 10.20
CA LYS A 85 2.27 11.11 10.43
C LYS A 85 2.17 12.10 9.26
N GLY A 86 3.28 12.58 8.74
CA GLY A 86 3.29 13.50 7.59
C GLY A 86 2.73 12.85 6.33
N HIS A 87 3.11 11.59 6.07
CA HIS A 87 2.59 10.82 4.95
C HIS A 87 1.06 10.61 5.04
N PHE A 88 0.52 10.36 6.23
CA PHE A 88 -0.92 10.26 6.43
C PHE A 88 -1.63 11.58 6.12
N VAL A 89 -1.08 12.72 6.55
CA VAL A 89 -1.61 14.05 6.21
C VAL A 89 -1.60 14.27 4.69
N ALA A 90 -0.47 14.05 4.04
CA ALA A 90 -0.35 14.17 2.60
C ALA A 90 -1.28 13.20 1.84
N THR A 91 -1.47 11.99 2.35
CA THR A 91 -2.44 11.02 1.80
C THR A 91 -3.87 11.56 1.89
N ARG A 92 -4.27 12.16 3.01
CA ARG A 92 -5.59 12.79 3.16
C ARG A 92 -5.79 13.90 2.13
N GLU A 93 -4.80 14.74 1.91
CA GLU A 93 -4.86 15.82 0.92
C GLU A 93 -5.04 15.27 -0.51
N ARG A 94 -4.27 14.24 -0.89
CA ARG A 94 -4.41 13.56 -2.18
C ARG A 94 -5.78 12.90 -2.35
N VAL A 95 -6.31 12.26 -1.29
CA VAL A 95 -7.66 11.67 -1.29
C VAL A 95 -8.73 12.75 -1.44
N THR A 96 -8.58 13.88 -0.75
CA THR A 96 -9.52 15.00 -0.85
C THR A 96 -9.53 15.62 -2.25
N SER A 97 -8.38 15.73 -2.89
CA SER A 97 -8.23 16.26 -4.25
C SER A 97 -8.66 15.28 -5.34
N ALA A 98 -8.71 14.00 -5.05
CA ALA A 98 -9.14 12.99 -6.01
C ALA A 98 -10.67 12.99 -6.16
N SER A 99 -11.16 12.72 -7.37
CA SER A 99 -12.59 12.58 -7.67
C SER A 99 -13.06 11.13 -7.58
N GLY A 100 -14.36 10.93 -7.30
CA GLY A 100 -15.02 9.62 -7.28
C GLY A 100 -14.68 8.76 -6.05
N PRO A 101 -15.07 7.48 -6.08
CA PRO A 101 -14.80 6.53 -4.98
C PRO A 101 -13.31 6.28 -4.76
N ILE A 102 -12.94 6.07 -3.51
CA ILE A 102 -11.57 5.73 -3.09
C ILE A 102 -11.58 4.31 -2.53
N LEU A 103 -10.77 3.45 -3.09
CA LEU A 103 -10.63 2.07 -2.64
C LEU A 103 -9.54 2.01 -1.57
N ILE A 104 -9.87 1.51 -0.39
CA ILE A 104 -8.92 1.30 0.71
C ILE A 104 -8.55 -0.19 0.73
N LEU A 105 -7.48 -0.52 0.01
CA LEU A 105 -6.99 -1.89 -0.10
C LEU A 105 -6.28 -2.29 1.18
N GLN A 106 -6.70 -3.40 1.77
CA GLN A 106 -6.12 -3.93 3.01
C GLN A 106 -5.55 -5.32 2.78
N ASP A 107 -4.34 -5.56 3.27
CA ASP A 107 -3.73 -6.89 3.26
C ASP A 107 -2.63 -7.01 4.31
N THR A 108 -2.33 -8.27 4.68
CA THR A 108 -1.28 -8.60 5.65
C THR A 108 -0.11 -9.27 4.94
N THR A 109 1.09 -8.77 5.18
CA THR A 109 2.33 -9.41 4.74
C THR A 109 3.23 -9.73 5.93
N GLU A 110 4.16 -10.67 5.76
CA GLU A 110 5.16 -11.02 6.76
C GLU A 110 6.56 -10.72 6.26
N PHE A 111 7.44 -10.33 7.18
CA PHE A 111 8.89 -10.20 6.95
C PHE A 111 9.61 -11.22 7.80
N SER A 112 10.44 -12.03 7.17
CA SER A 112 11.21 -13.09 7.83
C SER A 112 12.67 -12.68 7.99
N TYR A 113 13.23 -12.94 9.17
CA TYR A 113 14.61 -12.57 9.49
C TYR A 113 15.37 -13.76 10.04
N GLN A 114 16.64 -13.87 9.67
CA GLN A 114 17.57 -14.79 10.32
C GLN A 114 18.36 -14.05 11.39
N ARG A 115 18.22 -14.45 12.66
CA ARG A 115 18.85 -13.81 13.81
C ARG A 115 19.34 -14.85 14.84
N GLU A 116 20.44 -14.54 15.49
CA GLU A 116 20.96 -15.34 16.61
C GLU A 116 20.02 -15.29 17.82
N ARG A 117 19.37 -14.14 18.03
CA ARG A 117 18.44 -13.88 19.15
C ARG A 117 17.05 -13.50 18.60
N PRO A 118 16.29 -14.49 18.08
CA PRO A 118 15.00 -14.23 17.44
C PRO A 118 13.95 -13.65 18.41
N GLU A 119 14.07 -13.90 19.71
CA GLU A 119 13.20 -13.39 20.75
C GLU A 119 13.20 -11.84 20.87
N GLN A 120 14.27 -11.16 20.43
CA GLN A 120 14.32 -9.70 20.39
C GLN A 120 13.45 -9.08 19.29
N ILE A 121 13.06 -9.88 18.30
CA ILE A 121 12.15 -9.48 17.22
C ILE A 121 10.77 -10.09 17.48
N GLY A 122 10.71 -11.40 17.74
CA GLY A 122 9.49 -12.17 17.83
C GLY A 122 9.29 -13.08 16.61
N TYR A 123 8.09 -13.58 16.43
CA TYR A 123 7.82 -14.66 15.47
C TYR A 123 6.58 -14.36 14.62
N THR A 124 6.52 -14.95 13.42
CA THR A 124 5.39 -14.83 12.49
C THR A 124 4.57 -16.10 12.37
N LYS A 125 5.21 -17.23 12.21
CA LYS A 125 4.55 -18.53 12.01
C LYS A 125 5.41 -19.68 12.50
N SER A 126 4.79 -20.86 12.60
CA SER A 126 5.48 -22.12 12.73
C SER A 126 5.35 -22.92 11.44
N VAL A 127 6.45 -23.37 10.88
CA VAL A 127 6.50 -24.21 9.69
C VAL A 127 6.92 -25.60 10.07
N ASN A 128 6.41 -26.58 9.32
CA ASN A 128 6.82 -27.97 9.47
C ASN A 128 8.16 -28.17 8.73
N SER A 129 9.18 -28.61 9.44
CA SER A 129 10.54 -28.83 8.91
C SER A 129 10.88 -30.31 8.68
N GLY A 130 9.88 -31.17 8.54
CA GLY A 130 10.04 -32.60 8.36
C GLY A 130 9.83 -33.41 9.63
N LYS A 131 10.15 -34.70 9.59
CA LYS A 131 10.11 -35.60 10.74
C LYS A 131 11.52 -35.78 11.30
N ASP A 132 11.61 -35.96 12.62
CA ASP A 132 12.86 -36.40 13.25
C ASP A 132 13.09 -37.90 13.07
N ASP A 133 14.21 -38.40 13.56
CA ASP A 133 14.62 -39.80 13.44
C ASP A 133 13.65 -40.78 14.20
N THR A 134 12.80 -40.22 15.06
CA THR A 134 11.71 -40.94 15.77
C THR A 134 10.36 -40.85 15.06
N GLY A 135 10.29 -40.22 13.88
CA GLY A 135 9.07 -40.05 13.09
C GLY A 135 8.16 -38.91 13.57
N ARG A 136 8.56 -38.10 14.56
CA ARG A 136 7.79 -36.95 15.06
C ARG A 136 8.00 -35.72 14.20
N TRP A 137 6.94 -34.98 13.97
CA TRP A 137 7.00 -33.70 13.23
C TRP A 137 7.84 -32.67 13.97
N ARG A 138 8.87 -32.16 13.31
CA ARG A 138 9.64 -30.99 13.75
C ARG A 138 8.96 -29.71 13.29
N HIS A 139 8.78 -28.78 14.22
CA HIS A 139 8.23 -27.46 13.91
C HIS A 139 9.30 -26.40 14.13
N HIS A 140 9.55 -25.61 13.09
CA HIS A 140 10.46 -24.48 13.16
C HIS A 140 9.65 -23.17 13.24
N THR A 141 9.97 -22.33 14.22
CA THR A 141 9.31 -21.02 14.38
C THR A 141 10.08 -19.96 13.62
N VAL A 142 9.41 -19.28 12.69
CA VAL A 142 10.00 -18.25 11.84
C VAL A 142 10.07 -16.94 12.60
N CYS A 143 11.30 -16.43 12.78
CA CYS A 143 11.54 -15.09 13.34
C CYS A 143 11.09 -14.02 12.35
N GLY A 144 10.32 -13.03 12.79
CA GLY A 144 9.86 -11.98 11.89
C GLY A 144 8.81 -11.03 12.44
N LEU A 145 8.34 -10.16 11.55
CA LEU A 145 7.31 -9.15 11.77
C LEU A 145 6.14 -9.37 10.81
N LEU A 146 4.96 -9.11 11.28
CA LEU A 146 3.74 -9.03 10.50
C LEU A 146 3.39 -7.56 10.28
N MET A 147 2.93 -7.22 9.09
CA MET A 147 2.47 -5.89 8.72
C MET A 147 1.10 -5.97 8.07
N HIS A 148 0.13 -5.25 8.63
CA HIS A 148 -1.17 -5.02 8.02
C HIS A 148 -1.25 -3.57 7.57
N SER A 149 -1.39 -3.36 6.28
CA SER A 149 -1.40 -2.05 5.65
C SER A 149 -2.74 -1.76 4.98
N SER A 150 -3.12 -0.48 4.97
CA SER A 150 -4.26 0.05 4.23
C SER A 150 -3.73 1.08 3.23
N LEU A 151 -3.96 0.83 1.95
CA LEU A 151 -3.51 1.66 0.84
C LEU A 151 -4.70 2.27 0.13
N ALA A 152 -4.79 3.61 0.11
CA ALA A 152 -5.79 4.32 -0.67
C ALA A 152 -5.40 4.33 -2.15
N VAL A 153 -6.34 3.94 -3.02
CA VAL A 153 -6.16 3.99 -4.47
C VAL A 153 -7.41 4.56 -5.15
N THR A 154 -7.23 5.21 -6.29
CA THR A 154 -8.34 5.62 -7.15
C THR A 154 -8.94 4.41 -7.87
N ILE A 155 -10.13 4.55 -8.45
CA ILE A 155 -10.75 3.51 -9.29
C ILE A 155 -9.96 3.21 -10.57
N SER A 156 -9.05 4.11 -10.99
CA SER A 156 -8.06 3.86 -12.06
C SER A 156 -6.80 3.13 -11.54
N GLY A 157 -6.69 2.91 -10.23
CA GLY A 157 -5.61 2.17 -9.60
C GLY A 157 -4.35 2.98 -9.28
N VAL A 158 -4.45 4.30 -9.20
CA VAL A 158 -3.34 5.18 -8.76
C VAL A 158 -3.26 5.15 -7.22
N PRO A 159 -2.10 4.79 -6.61
CA PRO A 159 -1.95 4.67 -5.16
C PRO A 159 -1.74 6.03 -4.51
N LEU A 160 -2.75 6.56 -3.83
CA LEU A 160 -2.73 7.89 -3.20
C LEU A 160 -1.89 7.95 -1.92
N GLY A 161 -1.68 6.84 -1.24
CA GLY A 161 -0.87 6.74 -0.03
C GLY A 161 -1.43 5.75 0.98
N LEU A 162 -0.70 5.55 2.07
CA LEU A 162 -1.16 4.73 3.19
C LEU A 162 -2.15 5.52 4.05
N THR A 163 -3.23 4.87 4.48
CA THR A 163 -4.21 5.42 5.43
C THR A 163 -4.09 4.81 6.81
N ALA A 164 -3.53 3.61 6.90
CA ALA A 164 -3.25 2.93 8.16
C ALA A 164 -2.13 1.91 8.00
N LEU A 165 -1.39 1.68 9.08
CA LEU A 165 -0.36 0.66 9.16
C LEU A 165 -0.30 0.10 10.58
N LYS A 166 -0.28 -1.24 10.70
CA LYS A 166 -0.04 -1.97 11.96
C LYS A 166 1.10 -2.94 11.78
N LEU A 167 2.06 -2.90 12.68
CA LEU A 167 3.20 -3.81 12.74
C LEU A 167 3.17 -4.55 14.06
N TRP A 168 3.34 -5.88 14.03
CA TRP A 168 3.37 -6.70 15.26
C TRP A 168 4.16 -7.98 15.07
N THR A 169 4.43 -8.64 16.17
CA THR A 169 5.02 -9.98 16.25
C THR A 169 4.13 -10.90 17.07
N ARG A 170 4.39 -12.17 17.01
CA ARG A 170 3.79 -13.19 17.87
C ARG A 170 4.81 -13.69 18.88
N ASP A 171 4.31 -14.13 20.04
CA ASP A 171 5.12 -14.89 20.98
C ASP A 171 5.47 -16.26 20.43
N LYS A 172 6.47 -16.91 21.02
CA LYS A 172 6.85 -18.26 20.61
C LYS A 172 5.67 -19.22 20.76
N PHE A 173 5.31 -19.89 19.70
CA PHE A 173 4.19 -20.83 19.70
C PHE A 173 4.43 -22.01 20.64
N LYS A 174 3.61 -22.13 21.67
CA LYS A 174 3.46 -23.36 22.44
C LYS A 174 2.38 -24.22 21.77
N GLY A 175 2.78 -25.06 20.81
CA GLY A 175 1.96 -26.11 20.20
C GLY A 175 0.55 -25.69 19.76
N THR A 176 0.37 -25.30 18.52
CA THR A 176 -0.91 -24.79 17.96
C THR A 176 -2.07 -25.78 18.02
N ALA A 177 -1.81 -27.07 18.05
CA ALA A 177 -2.85 -28.10 18.12
C ALA A 177 -3.56 -28.16 19.48
N ALA A 178 -2.87 -27.87 20.58
CA ALA A 178 -3.44 -27.91 21.93
C ALA A 178 -4.36 -26.71 22.20
N LEU A 179 -4.04 -25.53 21.65
CA LEU A 179 -4.89 -24.33 21.78
C LEU A 179 -6.14 -24.38 20.89
N LYS A 180 -6.02 -24.88 19.66
CA LYS A 180 -7.17 -25.00 18.73
C LYS A 180 -8.24 -25.99 19.23
N ARG A 181 -7.88 -27.00 20.00
CA ARG A 181 -8.83 -28.00 20.54
C ARG A 181 -9.63 -27.50 21.74
N LYS A 182 -9.19 -26.48 22.46
CA LYS A 182 -9.82 -26.00 23.70
C LYS A 182 -10.71 -24.76 23.56
N ILE A 183 -10.56 -23.99 22.47
CA ILE A 183 -11.25 -22.71 22.33
C ILE A 183 -12.10 -22.71 21.06
N ASN A 184 -13.43 -22.57 21.23
CA ASN A 184 -14.32 -22.30 20.09
C ASN A 184 -13.99 -20.91 19.54
N PRO A 185 -13.47 -20.78 18.28
CA PRO A 185 -13.06 -19.50 17.72
C PRO A 185 -14.17 -18.44 17.67
N THR A 186 -15.43 -18.85 17.64
CA THR A 186 -16.58 -17.93 17.64
C THR A 186 -16.85 -17.29 18.99
N ARG A 187 -16.39 -17.90 20.10
CA ARG A 187 -16.56 -17.39 21.47
C ARG A 187 -15.41 -16.49 21.93
N VAL A 188 -14.30 -16.44 21.18
CA VAL A 188 -13.16 -15.57 21.51
C VAL A 188 -13.52 -14.14 21.13
N PRO A 189 -13.36 -13.13 22.02
CA PRO A 189 -13.55 -11.72 21.69
C PRO A 189 -12.71 -11.31 20.48
N ILE A 190 -13.27 -10.46 19.61
CA ILE A 190 -12.60 -10.06 18.37
C ILE A 190 -11.31 -9.29 18.66
N GLU A 191 -11.27 -8.55 19.77
CA GLU A 191 -10.14 -7.74 20.22
C GLU A 191 -8.88 -8.57 20.49
N THR A 192 -9.06 -9.84 20.84
CA THR A 192 -7.95 -10.78 21.08
C THR A 192 -7.49 -11.52 19.84
N LYS A 193 -8.20 -11.36 18.72
CA LYS A 193 -7.87 -11.98 17.43
C LYS A 193 -6.97 -11.09 16.59
N GLU A 194 -6.12 -11.69 15.79
CA GLU A 194 -5.30 -10.92 14.85
C GLU A 194 -6.16 -10.18 13.80
N SER A 195 -7.30 -10.72 13.46
CA SER A 195 -8.28 -10.07 12.57
C SER A 195 -8.84 -8.75 13.13
N TYR A 196 -8.68 -8.45 14.43
CA TYR A 196 -9.03 -7.15 14.98
C TYR A 196 -8.28 -5.99 14.33
N ARG A 197 -7.07 -6.22 13.82
CA ARG A 197 -6.25 -5.21 13.12
C ARG A 197 -6.92 -4.67 11.87
N TRP A 198 -7.77 -5.46 11.23
CA TRP A 198 -8.60 -5.00 10.12
C TRP A 198 -9.59 -3.91 10.56
N LEU A 199 -10.19 -4.10 11.74
CA LEU A 199 -11.11 -3.11 12.32
C LEU A 199 -10.36 -1.85 12.80
N GLU A 200 -9.17 -2.01 13.38
CA GLU A 200 -8.32 -0.87 13.77
C GLU A 200 -7.93 -0.04 12.55
N ASN A 201 -7.51 -0.69 11.47
CA ASN A 201 -7.13 0.00 10.23
C ASN A 201 -8.33 0.66 9.55
N LEU A 202 -9.52 0.04 9.59
CA LEU A 202 -10.74 0.66 9.11
C LEU A 202 -11.05 1.95 9.88
N ARG A 203 -11.00 1.91 11.23
CA ARG A 203 -11.20 3.10 12.07
C ARG A 203 -10.19 4.19 11.76
N GLN A 204 -8.90 3.85 11.74
CA GLN A 204 -7.83 4.80 11.44
C GLN A 204 -7.98 5.43 10.05
N SER A 205 -8.35 4.64 9.04
CA SER A 205 -8.58 5.14 7.69
C SER A 205 -9.78 6.09 7.64
N ASN A 206 -10.86 5.77 8.33
CA ASN A 206 -12.04 6.64 8.42
C ASN A 206 -11.78 7.94 9.18
N GLU A 207 -11.01 7.88 10.28
CA GLU A 207 -10.59 9.08 11.02
C GLU A 207 -9.70 10.00 10.18
N LEU A 208 -8.86 9.40 9.32
CA LEU A 208 -7.97 10.15 8.44
C LEU A 208 -8.74 10.84 7.31
N ILE A 209 -9.75 10.18 6.73
CA ILE A 209 -10.47 10.64 5.55
C ILE A 209 -11.75 11.33 5.98
N ALA A 210 -11.90 12.61 5.63
CA ALA A 210 -13.04 13.45 6.03
C ALA A 210 -14.40 12.99 5.46
N ASP A 211 -14.42 12.22 4.38
CA ASP A 211 -15.62 11.68 3.73
C ASP A 211 -15.59 10.16 3.67
N PRO A 212 -15.99 9.47 4.76
CA PRO A 212 -15.99 8.01 4.81
C PRO A 212 -16.93 7.35 3.80
N GLY A 213 -18.00 8.04 3.39
CA GLY A 213 -18.97 7.53 2.40
C GLY A 213 -18.37 7.30 1.01
N ARG A 214 -17.23 7.90 0.69
CA ARG A 214 -16.46 7.65 -0.53
C ARG A 214 -15.52 6.45 -0.45
N CYS A 215 -15.29 5.91 0.74
CA CYS A 215 -14.34 4.84 0.96
C CYS A 215 -14.99 3.47 0.82
N VAL A 216 -14.25 2.51 0.23
CA VAL A 216 -14.66 1.12 0.06
C VAL A 216 -13.57 0.22 0.62
N HIS A 217 -13.86 -0.50 1.71
CA HIS A 217 -12.90 -1.34 2.45
C HIS A 217 -13.07 -2.84 2.17
N SER A 218 -12.18 -3.66 2.71
CA SER A 218 -12.21 -5.13 2.57
C SER A 218 -12.12 -5.90 3.89
N ASP A 219 -12.99 -6.86 4.11
CA ASP A 219 -13.08 -8.26 4.62
C ASP A 219 -13.21 -8.57 6.13
N ILE A 220 -14.36 -8.80 6.73
CA ILE A 220 -14.88 -9.74 7.77
C ILE A 220 -16.27 -9.31 8.24
N TYR A 221 -17.09 -10.20 8.96
CA TYR A 221 -18.45 -9.81 9.34
C TYR A 221 -18.50 -8.67 10.37
N GLU A 222 -17.61 -8.67 11.33
CA GLU A 222 -17.47 -7.59 12.30
C GLU A 222 -17.13 -6.26 11.60
N LEU A 223 -16.44 -6.34 10.47
CA LEU A 223 -16.17 -5.19 9.60
C LEU A 223 -17.46 -4.68 8.94
N PHE A 224 -18.38 -5.56 8.54
CA PHE A 224 -19.65 -5.15 7.92
C PHE A 224 -20.47 -4.30 8.88
N SER A 225 -20.56 -4.74 10.15
CA SER A 225 -21.25 -3.99 11.21
C SER A 225 -20.57 -2.66 11.50
N LEU A 226 -19.25 -2.68 11.65
CA LEU A 226 -18.45 -1.48 11.90
C LEU A 226 -18.52 -0.50 10.72
N ALA A 227 -18.50 -0.97 9.47
CA ALA A 227 -18.63 -0.12 8.30
C ALA A 227 -19.99 0.59 8.28
N ALA A 228 -21.06 -0.10 8.65
CA ALA A 228 -22.39 0.50 8.78
C ALA A 228 -22.44 1.56 9.91
N GLU A 229 -21.79 1.30 11.04
CA GLU A 229 -21.68 2.24 12.17
C GLU A 229 -20.89 3.52 11.79
N LEU A 230 -19.83 3.37 11.01
CA LEU A 230 -18.95 4.44 10.58
C LEU A 230 -19.41 5.17 9.30
N GLY A 231 -20.52 4.73 8.68
CA GLY A 231 -21.03 5.31 7.44
C GLY A 231 -20.09 5.12 6.23
N THR A 232 -19.29 4.05 6.23
CA THR A 232 -18.36 3.72 5.13
C THR A 232 -18.83 2.49 4.36
N ASN A 233 -18.22 2.23 3.20
CA ASN A 233 -18.57 1.10 2.38
C ASN A 233 -17.50 0.00 2.41
N PHE A 234 -17.88 -1.19 1.96
CA PHE A 234 -16.95 -2.31 1.79
C PHE A 234 -17.27 -3.11 0.52
N LEU A 235 -16.24 -3.77 0.01
CA LEU A 235 -16.34 -4.72 -1.09
C LEU A 235 -15.32 -5.84 -0.84
N VAL A 236 -15.78 -7.04 -0.53
CA VAL A 236 -14.91 -8.12 -0.05
C VAL A 236 -15.24 -9.46 -0.70
N ARG A 237 -14.27 -10.37 -0.73
CA ARG A 237 -14.50 -11.75 -1.15
C ARG A 237 -15.14 -12.53 0.01
N ALA A 238 -16.34 -13.04 -0.21
CA ALA A 238 -17.04 -13.87 0.78
C ALA A 238 -16.34 -15.24 0.90
N GLN A 239 -15.75 -15.51 2.05
CA GLN A 239 -15.09 -16.79 2.35
C GLN A 239 -16.05 -17.80 3.00
N ASN A 240 -17.09 -17.31 3.68
CA ASN A 240 -18.04 -18.13 4.40
C ASN A 240 -19.43 -18.10 3.74
N ASN A 241 -20.05 -19.25 3.61
CA ASN A 241 -21.44 -19.35 3.21
C ASN A 241 -22.34 -19.02 4.42
N ARG A 242 -22.99 -17.86 4.40
CA ARG A 242 -23.76 -17.33 5.52
C ARG A 242 -25.23 -17.71 5.42
N LEU A 243 -25.91 -17.75 6.56
CA LEU A 243 -27.37 -17.91 6.62
C LEU A 243 -28.05 -16.64 6.10
N ALA A 244 -29.11 -16.84 5.34
CA ALA A 244 -29.90 -15.83 4.69
C ALA A 244 -31.41 -16.06 4.90
N CYS A 245 -32.23 -15.08 4.62
CA CYS A 245 -33.70 -15.22 4.51
C CYS A 245 -34.35 -15.92 5.70
N GLY A 246 -34.07 -15.45 6.93
CA GLY A 246 -34.66 -16.01 8.14
C GLY A 246 -34.03 -17.31 8.66
N GLY A 247 -32.90 -17.72 8.05
CA GLY A 247 -32.10 -18.87 8.52
C GLY A 247 -32.43 -20.21 7.85
N THR A 248 -33.33 -20.23 6.88
CA THR A 248 -33.70 -21.43 6.12
C THR A 248 -32.82 -21.67 4.88
N HIS A 249 -32.24 -20.62 4.35
CA HIS A 249 -31.41 -20.63 3.14
C HIS A 249 -29.98 -20.13 3.45
N THR A 250 -29.09 -20.36 2.52
CA THR A 250 -27.74 -19.80 2.55
C THR A 250 -27.53 -18.85 1.39
N VAL A 251 -26.52 -17.96 1.49
CA VAL A 251 -26.15 -17.06 0.40
C VAL A 251 -25.85 -17.82 -0.90
N THR A 252 -25.22 -18.99 -0.81
CA THR A 252 -24.91 -19.81 -2.01
C THR A 252 -26.18 -20.32 -2.68
N THR A 253 -27.18 -20.77 -1.90
CA THR A 253 -28.47 -21.22 -2.44
C THR A 253 -29.22 -20.07 -3.12
N GLU A 254 -29.26 -18.90 -2.46
CA GLU A 254 -29.90 -17.69 -3.02
C GLU A 254 -29.28 -17.21 -4.35
N LEU A 255 -27.97 -17.39 -4.50
CA LEU A 255 -27.24 -17.01 -5.72
C LEU A 255 -27.34 -18.08 -6.83
N ALA A 256 -27.50 -19.36 -6.45
CA ALA A 256 -27.62 -20.44 -7.43
C ALA A 256 -28.84 -20.23 -8.36
N ASP A 257 -29.96 -19.80 -7.76
CA ASP A 257 -31.23 -19.59 -8.46
C ASP A 257 -31.26 -18.32 -9.34
N GLN A 258 -30.19 -17.49 -9.29
CA GLN A 258 -30.14 -16.29 -10.11
C GLN A 258 -29.69 -16.59 -11.54
N PRO A 259 -30.30 -15.96 -12.56
CA PRO A 259 -29.83 -16.06 -13.92
C PRO A 259 -28.47 -15.34 -14.07
N VAL A 260 -27.69 -15.76 -15.06
CA VAL A 260 -26.52 -15.01 -15.52
C VAL A 260 -26.99 -13.70 -16.14
N CYS A 261 -26.54 -12.58 -15.57
CA CYS A 261 -26.97 -11.25 -16.00
C CYS A 261 -25.95 -10.55 -16.90
N ALA A 262 -24.69 -10.99 -16.90
CA ALA A 262 -23.62 -10.45 -17.72
C ALA A 262 -22.48 -11.46 -17.90
N ALA A 263 -21.63 -11.20 -18.90
CA ALA A 263 -20.35 -11.86 -19.09
C ALA A 263 -19.24 -10.81 -19.07
N GLN A 264 -18.19 -11.05 -18.28
CA GLN A 264 -17.03 -10.17 -18.14
C GLN A 264 -15.77 -10.90 -18.55
N VAL A 265 -14.99 -10.32 -19.47
CA VAL A 265 -13.67 -10.83 -19.84
C VAL A 265 -12.64 -10.22 -18.89
N ILE A 266 -11.82 -11.05 -18.28
CA ILE A 266 -10.67 -10.66 -17.46
C ILE A 266 -9.41 -11.32 -17.99
N GLU A 267 -8.26 -10.72 -17.68
CA GLU A 267 -6.95 -11.34 -17.93
C GLU A 267 -6.48 -12.14 -16.71
N VAL A 268 -6.21 -13.41 -16.89
CA VAL A 268 -5.66 -14.28 -15.85
C VAL A 268 -4.23 -14.66 -16.23
N ARG A 269 -3.30 -14.51 -15.27
CA ARG A 269 -1.92 -14.93 -15.45
C ARG A 269 -1.76 -16.39 -15.04
N HIS A 270 -1.25 -17.19 -15.97
CA HIS A 270 -0.87 -18.57 -15.72
C HIS A 270 0.45 -18.66 -14.92
N ASP A 271 0.69 -19.77 -14.21
CA ASP A 271 1.92 -20.02 -13.42
C ASP A 271 3.20 -19.85 -14.24
N LYS A 272 3.15 -20.16 -15.54
CA LYS A 272 4.26 -19.96 -16.50
C LYS A 272 4.40 -18.51 -17.00
N GLY A 273 3.61 -17.57 -16.47
CA GLY A 273 3.70 -16.14 -16.80
C GLY A 273 2.91 -15.68 -18.02
N ALA A 274 2.32 -16.60 -18.80
CA ALA A 274 1.42 -16.24 -19.89
C ALA A 274 0.14 -15.60 -19.36
N VAL A 275 -0.36 -14.58 -20.06
CA VAL A 275 -1.64 -13.91 -19.77
C VAL A 275 -2.66 -14.40 -20.79
N MET A 276 -3.82 -14.84 -20.31
CA MET A 276 -4.89 -15.31 -21.16
C MET A 276 -6.22 -14.66 -20.76
N PRO A 277 -7.07 -14.30 -21.75
CA PRO A 277 -8.41 -13.82 -21.48
C PRO A 277 -9.31 -14.99 -21.04
N VAL A 278 -10.10 -14.76 -19.99
CA VAL A 278 -11.13 -15.70 -19.53
C VAL A 278 -12.45 -14.98 -19.37
N THR A 279 -13.56 -15.66 -19.68
CA THR A 279 -14.89 -15.10 -19.55
C THR A 279 -15.52 -15.55 -18.24
N LEU A 280 -15.97 -14.59 -17.43
CA LEU A 280 -16.70 -14.83 -16.20
C LEU A 280 -18.21 -14.63 -16.46
N ASP A 281 -19.02 -15.60 -16.06
CA ASP A 281 -20.47 -15.45 -15.94
C ASP A 281 -20.79 -14.78 -14.61
N VAL A 282 -21.53 -13.68 -14.68
CA VAL A 282 -21.81 -12.82 -13.54
C VAL A 282 -23.28 -12.93 -13.13
N LYS A 283 -23.50 -13.15 -11.84
CA LYS A 283 -24.80 -13.13 -11.17
C LYS A 283 -24.75 -12.17 -10.00
N PHE A 284 -25.86 -11.56 -9.61
CA PHE A 284 -25.93 -10.77 -8.38
C PHE A 284 -27.31 -10.83 -7.74
N ARG A 285 -27.36 -10.59 -6.43
CA ARG A 285 -28.59 -10.48 -5.64
C ARG A 285 -28.34 -9.70 -4.36
N THR A 286 -29.28 -8.87 -3.95
CA THR A 286 -29.31 -8.31 -2.59
C THR A 286 -29.99 -9.30 -1.67
N ILE A 287 -29.32 -9.66 -0.56
CA ILE A 287 -29.70 -10.73 0.35
C ILE A 287 -29.72 -10.20 1.78
N HIS A 288 -30.77 -10.57 2.54
CA HIS A 288 -30.83 -10.35 3.97
C HIS A 288 -29.97 -11.40 4.69
N VAL A 289 -28.83 -11.01 5.23
CA VAL A 289 -27.80 -11.89 5.80
C VAL A 289 -27.85 -11.85 7.32
N LEU A 290 -27.88 -13.04 7.93
CA LEU A 290 -27.86 -13.18 9.38
C LEU A 290 -26.43 -13.15 9.93
N PRO A 291 -26.24 -12.62 11.14
CA PRO A 291 -24.98 -12.73 11.87
C PRO A 291 -24.57 -14.19 12.07
N PRO A 292 -23.28 -14.47 12.30
CA PRO A 292 -22.81 -15.81 12.62
C PRO A 292 -23.55 -16.40 13.82
N ILE A 293 -23.78 -17.71 13.80
CA ILE A 293 -24.39 -18.43 14.92
C ILE A 293 -23.59 -18.13 16.20
N GLY A 294 -24.32 -17.76 17.27
CA GLY A 294 -23.73 -17.34 18.56
C GLY A 294 -23.38 -15.85 18.65
N LYS A 295 -23.50 -15.07 17.59
CA LYS A 295 -23.32 -13.60 17.59
C LYS A 295 -24.60 -12.82 17.25
N GLN A 296 -25.73 -13.51 17.07
CA GLN A 296 -27.00 -12.90 16.67
C GLN A 296 -27.59 -11.95 17.73
N LYS A 297 -27.18 -12.09 19.00
CA LYS A 297 -27.55 -11.15 20.07
C LYS A 297 -26.75 -9.85 20.03
N THR A 298 -25.55 -9.89 19.43
CA THR A 298 -24.59 -8.76 19.38
C THR A 298 -24.73 -7.96 18.10
N TYR A 299 -24.96 -8.62 16.96
CA TYR A 299 -25.02 -7.98 15.65
C TYR A 299 -26.41 -8.12 15.04
N LYS A 300 -26.82 -7.06 14.33
CA LYS A 300 -28.10 -7.06 13.58
C LYS A 300 -27.91 -7.73 12.22
N PRO A 301 -28.97 -8.31 11.65
CA PRO A 301 -28.98 -8.72 10.25
C PRO A 301 -28.74 -7.52 9.33
N LEU A 302 -28.11 -7.77 8.18
CA LEU A 302 -27.74 -6.74 7.21
C LEU A 302 -28.27 -7.08 5.82
N MET A 303 -28.75 -6.06 5.09
CA MET A 303 -29.06 -6.17 3.67
C MET A 303 -27.77 -5.94 2.89
N LEU A 304 -27.27 -6.95 2.19
CA LEU A 304 -25.99 -6.92 1.47
C LEU A 304 -26.15 -7.39 0.02
N SER A 305 -25.48 -6.72 -0.90
CA SER A 305 -25.41 -7.13 -2.29
C SER A 305 -24.30 -8.16 -2.46
N TYR A 306 -24.63 -9.30 -3.03
CA TYR A 306 -23.69 -10.35 -3.41
C TYR A 306 -23.51 -10.39 -4.91
N ILE A 307 -22.27 -10.53 -5.36
CA ILE A 307 -21.90 -10.68 -6.78
C ILE A 307 -21.11 -11.98 -6.89
N HIS A 308 -21.55 -12.87 -7.75
CA HIS A 308 -20.89 -14.14 -8.02
C HIS A 308 -20.42 -14.17 -9.48
N ALA A 309 -19.11 -14.18 -9.67
CA ALA A 309 -18.46 -14.21 -10.97
C ALA A 309 -17.66 -15.51 -11.08
N VAL A 310 -18.09 -16.40 -11.97
CA VAL A 310 -17.50 -17.73 -12.16
C VAL A 310 -17.01 -17.87 -13.59
N GLU A 311 -15.83 -18.40 -13.77
CA GLU A 311 -15.29 -18.69 -15.08
C GLU A 311 -16.21 -19.66 -15.84
N ARG A 312 -16.58 -19.31 -17.08
CA ARG A 312 -17.54 -20.07 -17.90
C ARG A 312 -17.01 -21.48 -18.19
N ASP A 313 -15.79 -21.54 -18.70
CA ASP A 313 -15.13 -22.78 -19.06
C ASP A 313 -14.29 -23.30 -17.89
N GLU A 314 -14.31 -24.59 -17.63
CA GLU A 314 -13.54 -25.20 -16.55
C GLU A 314 -12.11 -25.44 -17.03
N PRO A 315 -11.09 -24.75 -16.43
CA PRO A 315 -9.71 -24.95 -16.83
C PRO A 315 -9.18 -26.31 -16.32
N THR A 316 -8.34 -26.95 -17.11
CA THR A 316 -7.76 -28.26 -16.78
C THR A 316 -6.43 -28.18 -16.04
N ASP A 317 -5.77 -27.00 -16.07
CA ASP A 317 -4.36 -26.81 -15.66
C ASP A 317 -4.18 -25.80 -14.50
N ARG A 318 -5.26 -25.22 -14.01
CA ARG A 318 -5.29 -24.27 -12.89
C ARG A 318 -6.64 -24.29 -12.18
N PRO A 319 -6.72 -23.72 -10.95
CA PRO A 319 -8.01 -23.52 -10.31
C PRO A 319 -8.91 -22.57 -11.12
N ARG A 320 -10.19 -22.92 -11.20
CA ARG A 320 -11.23 -22.09 -11.80
C ARG A 320 -11.36 -20.77 -11.06
N VAL A 321 -11.54 -19.68 -11.79
CA VAL A 321 -11.88 -18.39 -11.17
C VAL A 321 -13.30 -18.46 -10.64
N ASP A 322 -13.45 -18.31 -9.35
CA ASP A 322 -14.72 -18.26 -8.62
C ASP A 322 -14.64 -17.13 -7.60
N TRP A 323 -15.24 -15.98 -7.94
CA TRP A 323 -15.27 -14.80 -7.08
C TRP A 323 -16.69 -14.56 -6.55
N LYS A 324 -16.87 -14.81 -5.29
CA LYS A 324 -18.09 -14.44 -4.57
C LYS A 324 -17.80 -13.19 -3.74
N LEU A 325 -18.31 -12.05 -4.18
CA LEU A 325 -18.11 -10.75 -3.53
C LEU A 325 -19.34 -10.38 -2.73
N VAL A 326 -19.13 -9.60 -1.67
CA VAL A 326 -20.20 -9.01 -0.84
C VAL A 326 -19.89 -7.54 -0.57
N THR A 327 -20.92 -6.70 -0.62
CA THR A 327 -20.82 -5.26 -0.42
C THR A 327 -22.11 -4.71 0.21
N ASN A 328 -22.01 -3.57 0.93
CA ASN A 328 -23.16 -2.77 1.34
C ASN A 328 -23.56 -1.73 0.30
N LEU A 329 -22.78 -1.58 -0.78
CA LEU A 329 -23.15 -0.74 -1.91
C LEU A 329 -24.33 -1.37 -2.68
N PRO A 330 -25.25 -0.55 -3.20
CA PRO A 330 -26.32 -1.07 -4.03
C PRO A 330 -25.79 -1.67 -5.32
N VAL A 331 -26.38 -2.79 -5.75
CA VAL A 331 -26.13 -3.44 -7.03
C VAL A 331 -27.48 -3.85 -7.60
N HIS A 332 -27.97 -3.07 -8.57
CA HIS A 332 -29.28 -3.26 -9.22
C HIS A 332 -29.16 -3.63 -10.69
N THR A 333 -28.00 -3.37 -11.29
CA THR A 333 -27.75 -3.57 -12.71
C THR A 333 -26.50 -4.41 -12.96
N ALA A 334 -26.43 -5.03 -14.13
CA ALA A 334 -25.24 -5.75 -14.57
C ALA A 334 -23.99 -4.84 -14.65
N ALA A 335 -24.18 -3.58 -15.06
CA ALA A 335 -23.11 -2.60 -15.13
C ALA A 335 -22.51 -2.32 -13.75
N GLU A 336 -23.34 -2.14 -12.74
CA GLU A 336 -22.89 -1.95 -11.35
C GLU A 336 -22.16 -3.19 -10.80
N ALA A 337 -22.62 -4.39 -11.15
CA ALA A 337 -21.93 -5.63 -10.76
C ALA A 337 -20.54 -5.71 -11.40
N ILE A 338 -20.42 -5.41 -12.70
CA ILE A 338 -19.14 -5.38 -13.42
C ILE A 338 -18.20 -4.29 -12.85
N GLU A 339 -18.73 -3.13 -12.50
CA GLU A 339 -17.97 -2.07 -11.86
C GLU A 339 -17.35 -2.56 -10.53
N LYS A 340 -18.12 -3.23 -9.67
CA LYS A 340 -17.61 -3.76 -8.39
C LYS A 340 -16.58 -4.88 -8.60
N LEU A 341 -16.76 -5.71 -9.65
CA LEU A 341 -15.74 -6.70 -10.03
C LEU A 341 -14.43 -6.04 -10.45
N SER A 342 -14.48 -4.95 -11.23
CA SER A 342 -13.28 -4.20 -11.64
C SER A 342 -12.59 -3.53 -10.44
N TRP A 343 -13.35 -3.01 -9.47
CA TRP A 343 -12.78 -2.49 -8.23
C TRP A 343 -12.10 -3.58 -7.41
N TYR A 344 -12.72 -4.75 -7.28
CA TYR A 344 -12.13 -5.88 -6.57
C TYR A 344 -10.83 -6.36 -7.22
N ALA A 345 -10.75 -6.36 -8.55
CA ALA A 345 -9.53 -6.71 -9.27
C ALA A 345 -8.35 -5.79 -8.90
N LEU A 346 -8.60 -4.54 -8.51
CA LEU A 346 -7.56 -3.62 -8.04
C LEU A 346 -6.94 -4.03 -6.69
N ARG A 347 -7.57 -4.94 -5.92
CA ARG A 347 -7.02 -5.47 -4.66
C ARG A 347 -5.57 -5.95 -4.83
N TRP A 348 -5.23 -6.48 -6.00
CA TRP A 348 -3.86 -6.91 -6.30
C TRP A 348 -2.80 -5.81 -6.15
N LYS A 349 -3.19 -4.55 -6.21
CA LYS A 349 -2.28 -3.40 -6.08
C LYS A 349 -1.55 -3.37 -4.73
N ILE A 350 -2.18 -3.82 -3.65
CA ILE A 350 -1.51 -3.87 -2.35
C ILE A 350 -0.41 -4.94 -2.30
N GLU A 351 -0.60 -6.06 -3.01
CA GLU A 351 0.42 -7.10 -3.14
C GLU A 351 1.63 -6.60 -3.95
N VAL A 352 1.38 -5.74 -4.97
CA VAL A 352 2.44 -5.06 -5.71
C VAL A 352 3.22 -4.13 -4.79
N PHE A 353 2.55 -3.34 -3.94
CA PHE A 353 3.19 -2.50 -2.93
C PHE A 353 4.07 -3.34 -1.98
N HIS A 354 3.55 -4.45 -1.45
CA HIS A 354 4.34 -5.37 -0.61
C HIS A 354 5.53 -5.97 -1.35
N LYS A 355 5.39 -6.28 -2.63
CA LYS A 355 6.49 -6.78 -3.47
C LYS A 355 7.59 -5.74 -3.65
N ILE A 356 7.25 -4.47 -3.86
CA ILE A 356 8.23 -3.37 -3.94
C ILE A 356 8.97 -3.26 -2.60
N LEU A 357 8.27 -3.33 -1.49
CA LEU A 357 8.84 -3.25 -0.15
C LEU A 357 9.83 -4.39 0.13
N LYS A 358 9.47 -5.63 -0.21
CA LYS A 358 10.35 -6.80 -0.03
C LYS A 358 11.53 -6.83 -1.00
N SER A 359 11.28 -6.65 -2.29
CA SER A 359 12.29 -6.77 -3.33
C SER A 359 13.07 -5.48 -3.56
N GLY A 360 12.39 -4.33 -3.50
CA GLY A 360 12.96 -3.01 -3.74
C GLY A 360 13.80 -2.52 -2.57
N CYS A 361 13.20 -2.41 -1.41
CA CYS A 361 13.90 -2.00 -0.19
C CYS A 361 14.69 -3.14 0.46
N ARG A 362 14.53 -4.37 0.00
CA ARG A 362 15.15 -5.57 0.59
C ARG A 362 14.89 -5.65 2.09
N ALA A 363 13.64 -5.43 2.49
CA ALA A 363 13.25 -5.25 3.87
C ALA A 363 13.62 -6.45 4.78
N GLU A 364 13.73 -7.67 4.20
CA GLU A 364 14.11 -8.89 4.92
C GLU A 364 15.62 -9.05 5.10
N ASP A 365 16.46 -8.32 4.32
CA ASP A 365 17.92 -8.37 4.40
C ASP A 365 18.50 -7.43 5.47
N VAL A 366 17.67 -6.56 6.03
CA VAL A 366 18.07 -5.57 7.04
C VAL A 366 18.61 -6.22 8.30
N LYS A 367 19.71 -5.71 8.87
CA LYS A 367 20.43 -6.29 10.01
C LYS A 367 20.10 -5.68 11.38
N LEU A 368 19.00 -4.92 11.51
CA LEU A 368 18.54 -4.43 12.81
C LEU A 368 18.10 -5.59 13.72
N ARG A 369 18.35 -5.45 15.03
CA ARG A 369 18.28 -6.59 15.97
C ARG A 369 16.99 -6.66 16.78
N THR A 370 16.21 -5.59 16.86
CA THR A 370 14.99 -5.52 17.67
C THR A 370 13.76 -5.19 16.82
N ALA A 371 12.60 -5.65 17.26
CA ALA A 371 11.32 -5.34 16.60
C ALA A 371 11.12 -3.81 16.48
N ASP A 372 11.32 -3.05 17.57
CA ASP A 372 11.14 -1.60 17.59
C ASP A 372 11.97 -0.88 16.51
N ARG A 373 13.24 -1.23 16.34
CA ARG A 373 14.08 -0.64 15.28
C ARG A 373 13.63 -1.02 13.89
N LEU A 374 13.17 -2.26 13.71
CA LEU A 374 12.66 -2.74 12.44
C LEU A 374 11.35 -2.06 12.04
N THR A 375 10.42 -1.86 12.98
CA THR A 375 9.15 -1.16 12.70
C THR A 375 9.40 0.27 12.24
N LYS A 376 10.30 1.00 12.88
CA LYS A 376 10.69 2.36 12.49
C LYS A 376 11.32 2.42 11.10
N LEU A 377 12.20 1.48 10.76
CA LEU A 377 12.79 1.42 9.42
C LEU A 377 11.76 1.00 8.36
N LEU A 378 10.87 0.06 8.68
CA LEU A 378 9.79 -0.35 7.77
C LEU A 378 8.84 0.82 7.48
N ALA A 379 8.55 1.69 8.46
CA ALA A 379 7.76 2.89 8.25
C ALA A 379 8.40 3.84 7.21
N VAL A 380 9.73 4.05 7.29
CA VAL A 380 10.48 4.80 6.26
C VAL A 380 10.38 4.10 4.89
N PHE A 381 10.60 2.79 4.84
CA PHE A 381 10.52 2.03 3.60
C PHE A 381 9.13 2.06 2.97
N CYS A 382 8.07 2.07 3.77
CA CYS A 382 6.70 2.17 3.27
C CYS A 382 6.49 3.45 2.43
N ILE A 383 6.98 4.59 2.90
CA ILE A 383 6.86 5.87 2.17
C ILE A 383 7.71 5.85 0.89
N LEU A 384 8.96 5.36 0.97
CA LEU A 384 9.83 5.24 -0.21
C LEU A 384 9.23 4.32 -1.29
N CYS A 385 8.71 3.16 -0.88
CA CYS A 385 8.08 2.21 -1.79
C CYS A 385 6.78 2.74 -2.39
N TRP A 386 5.99 3.46 -1.58
CA TRP A 386 4.80 4.13 -2.07
C TRP A 386 5.15 5.14 -3.17
N ARG A 387 6.19 5.97 -3.01
CA ARG A 387 6.63 6.93 -4.03
C ARG A 387 6.96 6.24 -5.35
N VAL A 388 7.73 5.14 -5.32
CA VAL A 388 8.04 4.35 -6.53
C VAL A 388 6.75 3.85 -7.19
N PHE A 389 5.81 3.36 -6.40
CA PHE A 389 4.56 2.82 -6.89
C PHE A 389 3.66 3.92 -7.46
N TRP A 390 3.59 5.06 -6.78
CA TRP A 390 2.85 6.24 -7.25
C TRP A 390 3.36 6.67 -8.63
N ILE A 391 4.64 7.03 -8.78
CA ILE A 391 5.21 7.47 -10.06
C ILE A 391 4.94 6.43 -11.17
N THR A 392 5.12 5.14 -10.84
CA THR A 392 4.89 4.06 -11.82
C THR A 392 3.43 3.99 -12.28
N MET A 393 2.48 4.28 -11.40
CA MET A 393 1.05 4.16 -11.74
C MET A 393 0.49 5.46 -12.31
N SER A 394 0.83 6.61 -11.75
CA SER A 394 0.40 7.92 -12.25
C SER A 394 0.90 8.17 -13.68
N SER A 395 2.09 7.66 -14.03
CA SER A 395 2.62 7.76 -15.39
C SER A 395 1.80 7.03 -16.46
N ARG A 396 0.91 6.13 -16.06
CA ARG A 396 0.05 5.38 -16.99
C ARG A 396 -1.22 6.14 -17.38
N ASP A 397 -1.56 7.18 -16.64
CA ASP A 397 -2.72 8.02 -16.93
C ASP A 397 -2.52 8.91 -18.16
N GLY A 398 -1.28 9.22 -18.53
CA GLY A 398 -0.93 9.96 -19.75
C GLY A 398 -1.30 11.45 -19.73
N THR A 399 -2.08 11.92 -18.76
CA THR A 399 -2.58 13.31 -18.67
C THR A 399 -1.96 14.09 -17.51
N ALA A 400 -1.38 13.40 -16.51
CA ALA A 400 -0.85 14.03 -15.32
C ALA A 400 0.36 14.92 -15.64
N ALA A 401 0.41 16.15 -15.09
CA ALA A 401 1.56 17.03 -15.16
C ALA A 401 2.78 16.40 -14.45
N ALA A 402 3.98 16.67 -14.93
CA ALA A 402 5.20 16.08 -14.37
C ALA A 402 5.45 16.53 -12.92
N GLU A 403 5.08 17.77 -12.61
CA GLU A 403 5.25 18.43 -11.31
C GLU A 403 4.40 17.81 -10.19
N VAL A 404 3.43 16.99 -10.53
CA VAL A 404 2.63 16.24 -9.53
C VAL A 404 3.51 15.29 -8.71
N ASP A 405 4.49 14.64 -9.37
CA ASP A 405 5.31 13.57 -8.77
C ASP A 405 6.83 13.87 -8.78
N LEU A 406 7.27 14.81 -9.60
CA LEU A 406 8.68 15.18 -9.77
C LEU A 406 8.90 16.64 -9.41
N THR A 407 9.98 16.91 -8.69
CA THR A 407 10.41 18.28 -8.40
C THR A 407 11.03 18.94 -9.63
N GLY A 408 11.00 20.27 -9.70
CA GLY A 408 11.58 21.02 -10.82
C GLY A 408 13.08 20.73 -11.04
N ILE A 409 13.83 20.37 -9.98
CA ILE A 409 15.24 19.97 -10.12
C ILE A 409 15.35 18.56 -10.71
N GLU A 410 14.49 17.63 -10.33
CA GLU A 410 14.45 16.27 -10.88
C GLU A 410 14.13 16.31 -12.39
N ILE A 411 13.18 17.15 -12.79
CA ILE A 411 12.81 17.39 -14.19
C ILE A 411 14.01 17.91 -14.98
N LYS A 412 14.69 18.96 -14.49
CA LYS A 412 15.88 19.54 -15.14
C LYS A 412 17.02 18.52 -15.27
N ILE A 413 17.24 17.69 -14.26
CA ILE A 413 18.25 16.63 -14.31
C ILE A 413 17.88 15.59 -15.38
N LEU A 414 16.64 15.14 -15.42
CA LEU A 414 16.16 14.16 -16.41
C LEU A 414 16.30 14.71 -17.84
N ASP A 415 16.02 15.98 -18.06
CA ASP A 415 16.21 16.63 -19.38
C ASP A 415 17.67 16.67 -19.79
N ARG A 416 18.59 16.87 -18.86
CA ARG A 416 20.02 16.94 -19.14
C ARG A 416 20.65 15.55 -19.33
N VAL A 417 20.28 14.57 -18.51
CA VAL A 417 20.94 13.24 -18.49
C VAL A 417 20.33 12.28 -19.50
N VAL A 418 19.05 12.44 -19.81
CA VAL A 418 18.34 11.62 -20.82
C VAL A 418 17.81 12.57 -21.91
N PRO A 419 18.66 12.97 -22.86
CA PRO A 419 18.27 13.93 -23.88
C PRO A 419 17.16 13.41 -24.79
N ASP A 420 16.33 14.32 -25.26
CA ASP A 420 15.21 14.04 -26.16
C ASP A 420 15.67 13.99 -27.61
N LYS A 421 14.82 13.37 -28.44
CA LYS A 421 14.92 13.60 -29.88
C LYS A 421 14.53 15.06 -30.19
N PRO A 422 15.18 15.74 -31.19
CA PRO A 422 14.93 17.15 -31.50
C PRO A 422 13.45 17.51 -31.79
N SER A 423 12.61 16.54 -32.04
CA SER A 423 11.20 16.72 -32.46
C SER A 423 10.18 16.54 -31.34
N CYS A 424 10.57 16.54 -30.04
CA CYS A 424 9.58 16.35 -28.94
C CYS A 424 8.89 17.69 -28.63
N PRO A 425 7.57 17.82 -28.86
CA PRO A 425 6.82 19.04 -28.53
C PRO A 425 6.82 19.30 -27.03
N ALA A 426 6.82 20.59 -26.63
CA ALA A 426 6.76 20.97 -25.22
C ALA A 426 5.50 20.45 -24.52
N ASP A 427 4.38 20.42 -25.21
CA ASP A 427 3.08 19.97 -24.71
C ASP A 427 3.03 18.46 -24.39
N ALA A 428 4.00 17.67 -24.92
CA ALA A 428 4.11 16.25 -24.63
C ALA A 428 4.88 15.93 -23.33
N ARG A 429 5.38 16.95 -22.62
CA ARG A 429 6.24 16.79 -21.42
C ARG A 429 5.43 16.58 -20.15
N ASN A 430 4.56 15.60 -20.16
CA ASN A 430 3.76 15.16 -19.02
C ASN A 430 4.52 14.15 -18.15
N LEU A 431 3.89 13.67 -17.08
CA LEU A 431 4.47 12.68 -16.17
C LEU A 431 4.85 11.38 -16.88
N ALA A 432 4.06 10.91 -17.86
CA ALA A 432 4.35 9.69 -18.61
C ALA A 432 5.68 9.81 -19.39
N PHE A 433 5.92 10.97 -19.98
CA PHE A 433 7.17 11.29 -20.68
C PHE A 433 8.39 11.22 -19.74
N TYR A 434 8.30 11.87 -18.57
CA TYR A 434 9.39 11.86 -17.60
C TYR A 434 9.58 10.52 -16.91
N ALA A 435 8.51 9.73 -16.73
CA ALA A 435 8.60 8.36 -16.21
C ALA A 435 9.39 7.45 -17.18
N ILE A 436 9.25 7.63 -18.50
CA ILE A 436 10.08 6.91 -19.46
C ILE A 436 11.56 7.35 -19.36
N LYS A 437 11.84 8.63 -19.17
CA LYS A 437 13.23 9.11 -18.93
C LYS A 437 13.80 8.51 -17.64
N LEU A 438 13.01 8.53 -16.57
CA LEU A 438 13.37 7.92 -15.29
C LEU A 438 13.65 6.43 -15.43
N ALA A 439 12.79 5.70 -16.14
CA ALA A 439 12.97 4.28 -16.41
C ALA A 439 14.22 4.00 -17.24
N LYS A 440 14.53 4.83 -18.27
CA LYS A 440 15.76 4.74 -19.07
C LYS A 440 16.99 4.96 -18.19
N LEU A 441 16.96 5.92 -17.29
CA LEU A 441 18.00 6.12 -16.29
C LEU A 441 18.20 4.87 -15.42
N GLY A 442 17.13 4.10 -15.18
CA GLY A 442 17.14 2.81 -14.46
C GLY A 442 17.47 1.58 -15.29
N GLY A 443 17.77 1.76 -16.59
CA GLY A 443 18.16 0.68 -17.51
C GLY A 443 17.03 0.12 -18.39
N TYR A 444 15.90 0.84 -18.52
CA TYR A 444 14.83 0.48 -19.44
C TYR A 444 15.20 0.87 -20.87
N LEU A 445 15.06 -0.04 -21.83
CA LEU A 445 15.50 0.16 -23.20
C LEU A 445 14.45 0.87 -24.08
N ASN A 446 13.18 0.81 -23.71
CA ASN A 446 12.06 1.40 -24.45
C ASN A 446 11.97 0.96 -25.92
N ARG A 447 12.09 -0.35 -26.17
CA ARG A 447 11.87 -0.94 -27.50
C ARG A 447 10.37 -1.04 -27.78
N LYS A 448 9.97 -1.15 -29.04
CA LYS A 448 8.54 -1.30 -29.43
C LYS A 448 7.88 -2.52 -28.80
N SER A 449 8.64 -3.59 -28.55
CA SER A 449 8.17 -4.82 -27.92
C SER A 449 8.24 -4.82 -26.40
N ASP A 450 8.86 -3.80 -25.79
CA ASP A 450 8.97 -3.78 -24.32
C ASP A 450 7.64 -3.42 -23.69
N PRO A 451 7.22 -4.12 -22.61
CA PRO A 451 6.05 -3.70 -21.84
C PRO A 451 6.32 -2.35 -21.17
N PRO A 452 5.29 -1.63 -20.70
CA PRO A 452 5.47 -0.42 -19.92
C PRO A 452 6.46 -0.62 -18.75
N PRO A 453 7.27 0.41 -18.37
CA PRO A 453 8.28 0.26 -17.34
C PRO A 453 7.69 -0.21 -16.02
N GLY A 454 8.30 -1.25 -15.45
CA GLY A 454 7.90 -1.81 -14.17
C GLY A 454 8.62 -1.13 -12.99
N ASN A 455 8.16 -1.42 -11.77
CA ASN A 455 8.67 -0.80 -10.53
C ASN A 455 10.20 -0.95 -10.34
N ILE A 456 10.83 -2.03 -10.85
CA ILE A 456 12.28 -2.25 -10.69
C ILE A 456 13.10 -1.20 -11.42
N VAL A 457 12.77 -0.91 -12.70
CA VAL A 457 13.50 0.10 -13.48
C VAL A 457 13.18 1.51 -12.98
N MET A 458 11.95 1.77 -12.54
CA MET A 458 11.57 3.04 -11.93
C MET A 458 12.36 3.29 -10.65
N TRP A 459 12.44 2.33 -9.76
CA TRP A 459 13.23 2.41 -8.54
C TRP A 459 14.73 2.64 -8.83
N ARG A 460 15.35 1.88 -9.76
CA ARG A 460 16.75 2.11 -10.15
C ARG A 460 16.97 3.50 -10.71
N GLY A 461 16.01 3.99 -11.49
CA GLY A 461 16.03 5.34 -12.03
C GLY A 461 15.98 6.40 -10.93
N LEU A 462 15.09 6.25 -9.95
CA LEU A 462 14.98 7.14 -8.79
C LEU A 462 16.28 7.17 -7.96
N ASN A 463 16.91 6.03 -7.71
CA ASN A 463 18.17 5.98 -6.99
C ASN A 463 19.25 6.81 -7.72
N ARG A 464 19.41 6.61 -9.03
CA ARG A 464 20.37 7.38 -9.84
C ARG A 464 20.04 8.87 -9.89
N LEU A 465 18.76 9.20 -10.03
CA LEU A 465 18.29 10.59 -10.03
C LEU A 465 18.63 11.29 -8.71
N THR A 466 18.40 10.61 -7.59
CA THR A 466 18.73 11.13 -6.24
C THR A 466 20.24 11.32 -6.07
N ASP A 467 21.07 10.37 -6.53
CA ASP A 467 22.54 10.50 -6.47
C ASP A 467 23.02 11.70 -7.30
N ILE A 468 22.47 11.92 -8.49
CA ILE A 468 22.81 13.07 -9.36
C ILE A 468 22.36 14.38 -8.70
N ALA A 469 21.13 14.43 -8.15
CA ALA A 469 20.62 15.61 -7.46
C ALA A 469 21.48 15.99 -6.25
N LEU A 470 21.91 15.00 -5.47
CA LEU A 470 22.84 15.20 -4.36
C LEU A 470 24.20 15.73 -4.84
N GLY A 471 24.75 15.18 -5.94
CA GLY A 471 26.00 15.67 -6.54
C GLY A 471 25.93 17.14 -6.98
N ILE A 472 24.81 17.54 -7.56
CA ILE A 472 24.55 18.94 -7.96
C ILE A 472 24.48 19.85 -6.72
N SER A 473 23.79 19.42 -5.64
CA SER A 473 23.71 20.18 -4.40
C SER A 473 25.10 20.40 -3.78
N ILE A 474 25.92 19.36 -3.72
CA ILE A 474 27.30 19.44 -3.21
C ILE A 474 28.15 20.35 -4.09
N ALA A 475 28.06 20.24 -5.42
CA ALA A 475 28.80 21.10 -6.32
C ALA A 475 28.43 22.57 -6.15
N ALA A 476 27.14 22.90 -5.98
CA ALA A 476 26.67 24.25 -5.70
C ALA A 476 27.23 24.81 -4.38
N GLU A 477 27.34 24.00 -3.34
CA GLU A 477 27.96 24.39 -2.05
C GLU A 477 29.47 24.62 -2.18
N LEU A 478 30.17 23.84 -3.04
CA LEU A 478 31.61 23.95 -3.22
C LEU A 478 32.03 25.10 -4.19
N VAL A 479 31.18 25.43 -5.14
CA VAL A 479 31.46 26.45 -6.18
C VAL A 479 30.87 27.82 -5.80
N GLY A 480 29.89 27.84 -4.90
CA GLY A 480 29.22 29.07 -4.45
C GLY A 480 29.88 29.79 -3.28
N ASN A 481 31.12 29.42 -2.88
CA ASN A 481 31.95 30.08 -1.88
C ASN A 481 33.08 30.86 -2.57
#